data_6f314ab56076664b11be06895ab79050
#
_entry.id   6f314ab56076664b11be06895ab79050
#
_cell.length_a   1.000
_cell.length_b   1.000
_cell.length_c   1.000
_cell.angle_alpha   90.00
_cell.angle_beta   90.00
_cell.angle_gamma   90.00
#
_symmetry.space_group_name_H-M   'P 1'
#
loop_
_entity.id
_entity.type
_entity.pdbx_description
1 polymer ?
#
loop_
_entity_poly.entity_id
_entity_poly.type
_entity_poly.pdbx_seq_one_letter_code
_entity_poly.pdbx_strand_id
1 'polypeptide(L)'
;MGRGTGVTRGGLDRRRFFGALAALGAATAGPAALAALTGCARDASDASDIPRGEGETPGAAPPGSSPSPRSPESALADSGASQRSIGPRPLYLGTYTSAEGGGRGIGVAAYDPASGRITGRGTVTGVQDPSYLAVHPDGRTLYAVQERERGAVTAVRLSDRQVLGSRPTGGAHPCHLSVHPGGRWLLSADYGSGSVAVHPIDATGALGARTDRVVHSRPAPGPGQDGPHAHQILTAPDGGHVLAVDLGTDTVHTYRLDDRSGTLSEVARAHTRPGAGPRHLAFHPGGRYAYLANETDDTVAVCAYEPSTGRLTIGGPQSTGAGADTNYPAQFAVAPDGAYAYLANRGDNTLARYAVEAAGARLRLLGTVPVAGDFPRQIALSPDGSQLFAANQRSGTVSVFRVDAATGELRPAGEPFASPVAVCALPL
;
A
#
# COMPACT_ATOMS: atom_id res chain seq x y z
N MET A 1 23.29 -13.69 54.43
CA MET A 1 22.06 -14.41 54.05
C MET A 1 20.99 -13.33 53.73
N GLY A 2 20.47 -13.31 52.52
CA GLY A 2 19.50 -12.28 52.10
C GLY A 2 19.45 -12.25 50.57
N ARG A 3 18.68 -13.17 49.94
CA ARG A 3 18.47 -13.25 48.50
C ARG A 3 17.43 -12.22 48.09
N GLY A 4 17.83 -11.25 47.28
CA GLY A 4 16.92 -10.33 46.59
C GLY A 4 16.52 -10.96 45.24
N THR A 5 15.25 -11.25 45.08
CA THR A 5 14.63 -11.72 43.81
C THR A 5 14.39 -10.53 42.88
N GLY A 6 15.21 -10.41 41.86
CA GLY A 6 14.99 -9.46 40.77
C GLY A 6 13.90 -9.99 39.82
N VAL A 7 12.82 -9.24 39.72
CA VAL A 7 11.77 -9.45 38.72
C VAL A 7 12.28 -8.87 37.39
N THR A 8 12.67 -9.74 36.47
CA THR A 8 12.95 -9.37 35.09
C THR A 8 11.62 -9.13 34.35
N ARG A 9 11.35 -7.89 33.99
CA ARG A 9 10.29 -7.55 33.02
C ARG A 9 10.68 -8.15 31.67
N GLY A 10 9.97 -9.18 31.25
CA GLY A 10 10.12 -9.80 29.95
C GLY A 10 9.69 -8.84 28.83
N GLY A 11 10.66 -8.37 28.07
CA GLY A 11 10.39 -7.72 26.80
C GLY A 11 9.73 -8.72 25.83
N LEU A 12 8.66 -8.33 25.20
CA LEU A 12 7.98 -9.11 24.15
C LEU A 12 8.92 -9.25 22.96
N ASP A 13 9.49 -10.46 22.79
CA ASP A 13 10.36 -10.81 21.68
C ASP A 13 9.55 -10.88 20.37
N ARG A 14 9.72 -9.89 19.49
CA ARG A 14 9.06 -9.81 18.18
C ARG A 14 9.35 -11.00 17.26
N ARG A 15 10.44 -11.72 17.46
CA ARG A 15 10.70 -12.99 16.76
C ARG A 15 9.63 -14.05 17.10
N ARG A 16 9.08 -14.00 18.32
CA ARG A 16 7.91 -14.80 18.71
C ARG A 16 6.59 -14.24 18.16
N PHE A 17 6.52 -12.92 17.88
CA PHE A 17 5.33 -12.31 17.32
C PHE A 17 5.06 -12.77 15.88
N PHE A 18 6.08 -12.91 15.04
CA PHE A 18 5.92 -13.46 13.69
C PHE A 18 5.74 -14.99 13.67
N GLY A 19 6.31 -15.73 14.64
CA GLY A 19 6.09 -17.16 14.81
C GLY A 19 4.82 -17.53 15.58
N ALA A 20 4.35 -16.69 16.52
CA ALA A 20 3.13 -16.94 17.31
C ALA A 20 1.83 -16.55 16.56
N LEU A 21 1.92 -15.71 15.54
CA LEU A 21 0.81 -15.35 14.67
C LEU A 21 0.35 -16.51 13.74
N ALA A 22 1.14 -17.58 13.67
CA ALA A 22 0.77 -18.82 12.96
C ALA A 22 0.07 -19.87 13.85
N ALA A 23 0.00 -19.69 15.18
CA ALA A 23 -0.38 -20.76 16.12
C ALA A 23 -1.60 -20.51 17.00
N LEU A 24 -2.40 -19.44 16.78
CA LEU A 24 -3.62 -19.17 17.57
C LEU A 24 -4.90 -19.28 16.72
N GLY A 25 -5.26 -20.50 16.38
CA GLY A 25 -6.57 -20.87 15.92
C GLY A 25 -7.14 -21.92 16.85
N ALA A 26 -8.00 -21.53 17.77
CA ALA A 26 -9.03 -22.24 18.52
C ALA A 26 -8.97 -21.96 20.04
N ALA A 27 -9.85 -21.11 20.51
CA ALA A 27 -10.44 -21.22 21.85
C ALA A 27 -11.77 -20.47 21.89
N THR A 28 -12.72 -21.17 22.37
CA THR A 28 -14.17 -21.08 22.48
C THR A 28 -14.66 -19.87 23.30
N ALA A 29 -15.87 -19.45 22.94
CA ALA A 29 -16.68 -18.42 23.61
C ALA A 29 -17.13 -18.82 25.04
N GLY A 30 -17.29 -17.77 25.88
CA GLY A 30 -18.07 -17.81 27.11
C GLY A 30 -18.36 -16.36 27.58
N PRO A 31 -19.57 -16.11 28.20
CA PRO A 31 -20.24 -14.83 28.11
C PRO A 31 -20.22 -13.98 29.38
N ALA A 32 -20.52 -12.68 29.17
CA ALA A 32 -21.20 -11.72 30.04
C ALA A 32 -20.52 -11.12 31.26
N ALA A 33 -20.47 -9.79 31.29
CA ALA A 33 -21.08 -9.02 32.38
C ALA A 33 -21.33 -7.56 31.93
N LEU A 34 -22.60 -7.21 32.02
CA LEU A 34 -23.22 -5.91 31.82
C LEU A 34 -22.99 -5.05 33.08
N ALA A 35 -22.52 -3.80 32.93
CA ALA A 35 -22.73 -2.79 33.95
C ALA A 35 -22.99 -1.44 33.30
N ALA A 36 -24.22 -1.01 33.41
CA ALA A 36 -24.71 0.32 33.10
C ALA A 36 -24.32 1.31 34.18
N LEU A 37 -23.96 2.53 33.81
CA LEU A 37 -24.10 3.72 34.66
C LEU A 37 -24.57 4.91 33.81
N THR A 38 -25.74 5.36 34.21
CA THR A 38 -26.55 6.48 33.77
C THR A 38 -26.06 7.84 34.26
N GLY A 39 -26.37 8.89 33.49
CA GLY A 39 -26.74 10.25 33.95
C GLY A 39 -25.67 11.32 33.77
N CYS A 40 -25.90 12.41 33.14
CA CYS A 40 -26.89 13.46 33.27
C CYS A 40 -26.76 14.47 32.14
N ALA A 41 -27.89 14.87 31.65
CA ALA A 41 -28.09 16.04 30.76
C ALA A 41 -27.99 17.36 31.52
N ARG A 42 -27.61 18.42 30.84
CA ARG A 42 -28.11 19.80 31.14
C ARG A 42 -28.17 20.63 29.88
N ASP A 43 -29.37 21.13 29.65
CA ASP A 43 -29.79 22.17 28.71
C ASP A 43 -29.24 23.55 29.06
N ALA A 44 -29.16 24.40 28.01
CA ALA A 44 -29.60 25.82 28.03
C ALA A 44 -29.39 26.41 26.63
N SER A 45 -30.38 26.61 25.93
CA SER A 45 -31.12 27.69 25.25
C SER A 45 -30.59 29.11 25.42
N ASP A 46 -30.50 29.90 24.34
CA ASP A 46 -31.24 31.11 23.90
C ASP A 46 -30.49 31.75 22.74
N ALA A 47 -31.08 32.01 21.65
CA ALA A 47 -32.07 32.88 21.04
C ALA A 47 -31.54 34.26 20.61
N SER A 48 -32.01 34.65 19.44
CA SER A 48 -32.18 35.99 18.81
C SER A 48 -30.95 36.66 18.19
N ASP A 49 -30.96 37.35 17.04
CA ASP A 49 -32.00 38.06 16.28
C ASP A 49 -31.49 38.36 14.85
N ILE A 50 -32.45 38.47 13.93
CA ILE A 50 -32.33 38.95 12.54
C ILE A 50 -32.46 40.48 12.52
N PRO A 51 -31.95 41.22 11.50
CA PRO A 51 -32.92 41.87 10.60
C PRO A 51 -32.64 41.78 9.11
N ARG A 52 -33.73 41.79 8.39
CA ARG A 52 -33.92 41.93 6.95
C ARG A 52 -33.63 43.34 6.45
N GLY A 53 -33.24 43.48 5.18
CA GLY A 53 -33.28 44.72 4.41
C GLY A 53 -33.61 44.40 2.95
N GLU A 54 -34.75 44.87 2.52
CA GLU A 54 -35.37 44.78 1.19
C GLU A 54 -34.85 45.88 0.23
N GLY A 55 -35.11 45.68 -1.10
CA GLY A 55 -35.19 46.76 -2.13
C GLY A 55 -34.50 46.32 -3.41
N GLU A 56 -35.11 46.05 -4.37
CA GLU A 56 -36.06 46.52 -5.39
C GLU A 56 -35.45 46.39 -6.79
N THR A 57 -36.20 45.74 -7.67
CA THR A 57 -36.10 45.77 -9.14
C THR A 57 -36.75 47.08 -9.67
N PRO A 58 -36.64 47.53 -10.96
CA PRO A 58 -37.18 46.80 -12.10
C PRO A 58 -36.56 47.09 -13.51
N GLY A 59 -37.01 46.33 -14.53
CA GLY A 59 -37.46 46.80 -15.82
C GLY A 59 -36.75 46.31 -17.07
N ALA A 60 -37.37 45.55 -17.79
CA ALA A 60 -38.15 45.56 -19.03
C ALA A 60 -37.53 44.79 -20.22
N ALA A 61 -38.32 43.88 -20.74
CA ALA A 61 -38.22 43.23 -22.07
C ALA A 61 -39.04 44.03 -23.11
N PRO A 62 -39.33 43.47 -24.31
CA PRO A 62 -38.69 42.66 -25.37
C PRO A 62 -38.83 43.37 -26.75
N PRO A 63 -38.99 42.83 -27.99
CA PRO A 63 -39.04 41.47 -28.51
C PRO A 63 -38.29 41.26 -29.86
N GLY A 64 -38.25 40.04 -30.37
CA GLY A 64 -37.76 39.72 -31.72
C GLY A 64 -38.04 38.27 -32.09
N SER A 65 -38.97 38.07 -32.97
CA SER A 65 -39.65 36.90 -33.46
C SER A 65 -38.82 35.89 -34.25
N SER A 66 -39.28 34.63 -34.12
CA SER A 66 -39.00 33.38 -34.85
C SER A 66 -38.72 33.44 -36.35
N PRO A 67 -38.17 32.33 -36.99
CA PRO A 67 -38.94 31.12 -37.18
C PRO A 67 -38.20 29.77 -37.00
N SER A 68 -38.98 28.77 -36.64
CA SER A 68 -38.59 27.35 -36.75
C SER A 68 -38.40 26.88 -38.18
N PRO A 69 -37.55 25.88 -38.41
CA PRO A 69 -37.93 24.82 -39.32
C PRO A 69 -37.76 23.41 -38.71
N ARG A 70 -38.80 22.66 -38.83
CA ARG A 70 -38.98 21.21 -39.11
C ARG A 70 -37.89 20.25 -38.66
N SER A 71 -38.32 19.31 -37.81
CA SER A 71 -37.72 18.00 -37.56
C SER A 71 -37.56 17.21 -38.86
N PRO A 72 -36.50 16.42 -38.96
CA PRO A 72 -36.58 15.11 -39.61
C PRO A 72 -36.53 14.00 -38.57
N GLU A 73 -37.51 13.17 -38.68
CA GLU A 73 -37.68 11.88 -38.03
C GLU A 73 -36.54 10.90 -38.36
N SER A 74 -36.20 10.13 -37.32
CA SER A 74 -35.65 8.77 -37.37
C SER A 74 -34.41 8.46 -38.24
N ALA A 75 -33.30 8.38 -37.51
CA ALA A 75 -32.38 7.27 -37.71
C ALA A 75 -31.81 6.87 -36.32
N LEU A 76 -32.49 5.95 -35.68
CA LEU A 76 -31.86 5.15 -34.59
C LEU A 76 -30.72 4.36 -35.23
N ALA A 77 -29.57 4.98 -35.36
CA ALA A 77 -28.33 4.26 -35.56
C ALA A 77 -27.98 3.65 -34.22
N ASP A 78 -28.23 2.37 -34.11
CA ASP A 78 -27.69 1.45 -33.15
C ASP A 78 -26.15 1.55 -33.16
N SER A 79 -25.63 2.55 -32.44
CA SER A 79 -24.20 2.60 -32.12
C SER A 79 -23.94 1.60 -30.99
N GLY A 80 -24.10 0.33 -31.30
CA GLY A 80 -23.48 -0.75 -30.58
C GLY A 80 -21.96 -0.54 -30.63
N ALA A 81 -21.44 0.33 -29.77
CA ALA A 81 -20.04 0.33 -29.44
C ALA A 81 -19.74 -1.08 -28.89
N SER A 82 -19.27 -1.95 -29.77
CA SER A 82 -18.72 -3.24 -29.43
C SER A 82 -17.68 -2.98 -28.36
N GLN A 83 -18.03 -3.16 -27.09
CA GLN A 83 -17.06 -3.27 -26.00
C GLN A 83 -16.21 -4.48 -26.36
N ARG A 84 -15.06 -4.21 -26.99
CA ARG A 84 -14.03 -5.23 -27.15
C ARG A 84 -13.76 -5.72 -25.74
N SER A 85 -14.18 -6.94 -25.43
CA SER A 85 -13.88 -7.57 -24.15
C SER A 85 -12.35 -7.61 -24.04
N ILE A 86 -11.82 -6.77 -23.16
CA ILE A 86 -10.40 -6.83 -22.83
C ILE A 86 -10.23 -8.18 -22.16
N GLY A 87 -9.48 -9.09 -22.80
CA GLY A 87 -9.27 -10.45 -22.29
C GLY A 87 -8.61 -10.44 -20.92
N PRO A 88 -8.52 -11.63 -20.27
CA PRO A 88 -7.91 -11.75 -18.94
C PRO A 88 -6.48 -11.19 -18.92
N ARG A 89 -6.17 -10.41 -17.87
CA ARG A 89 -4.86 -9.77 -17.65
C ARG A 89 -4.01 -10.58 -16.67
N PRO A 90 -2.68 -10.52 -16.77
CA PRO A 90 -1.79 -11.22 -15.83
C PRO A 90 -1.94 -10.73 -14.39
N LEU A 91 -1.81 -11.66 -13.45
CA LEU A 91 -1.74 -11.40 -12.00
C LEU A 91 -0.66 -12.30 -11.40
N TYR A 92 0.29 -11.72 -10.69
CA TYR A 92 1.32 -12.45 -9.96
C TYR A 92 1.10 -12.33 -8.48
N LEU A 93 1.34 -13.44 -7.74
CA LEU A 93 1.00 -13.55 -6.33
C LEU A 93 2.24 -13.93 -5.53
N GLY A 94 2.58 -13.10 -4.54
CA GLY A 94 3.63 -13.38 -3.57
C GLY A 94 3.08 -14.15 -2.38
N THR A 95 3.94 -14.99 -1.77
CA THR A 95 3.59 -15.85 -0.64
C THR A 95 4.79 -16.07 0.26
N TYR A 96 4.56 -16.56 1.50
CA TYR A 96 5.60 -17.20 2.29
C TYR A 96 5.59 -18.72 2.05
N THR A 97 6.65 -19.21 1.40
CA THR A 97 6.82 -20.64 1.11
C THR A 97 7.27 -21.45 2.33
N SER A 98 7.89 -20.78 3.31
CA SER A 98 8.36 -21.37 4.57
C SER A 98 7.30 -21.42 5.67
N ALA A 99 6.18 -20.71 5.50
CA ALA A 99 5.07 -20.74 6.44
C ALA A 99 4.30 -22.08 6.34
N GLU A 100 3.69 -22.50 7.44
CA GLU A 100 2.73 -23.62 7.41
C GLU A 100 1.59 -23.31 6.43
N GLY A 101 1.28 -24.26 5.56
CA GLY A 101 0.31 -24.04 4.49
C GLY A 101 0.73 -23.05 3.41
N GLY A 102 2.02 -22.68 3.36
CA GLY A 102 2.58 -21.72 2.42
C GLY A 102 2.55 -22.17 0.95
N GLY A 103 2.73 -21.23 0.04
CA GLY A 103 2.83 -21.49 -1.40
C GLY A 103 4.14 -22.19 -1.80
N ARG A 104 4.28 -22.51 -3.08
CA ARG A 104 5.48 -23.20 -3.62
C ARG A 104 6.41 -22.28 -4.42
N GLY A 105 6.17 -20.96 -4.36
CA GLY A 105 6.89 -19.95 -5.12
C GLY A 105 5.94 -18.83 -5.55
N ILE A 106 6.25 -18.12 -6.64
CA ILE A 106 5.42 -17.03 -7.14
C ILE A 106 4.17 -17.61 -7.84
N GLY A 107 2.98 -17.32 -7.33
CA GLY A 107 1.72 -17.68 -7.97
C GLY A 107 1.55 -16.96 -9.30
N VAL A 108 1.10 -17.69 -10.32
CA VAL A 108 0.75 -17.13 -11.63
C VAL A 108 -0.74 -17.30 -11.82
N ALA A 109 -1.43 -16.20 -12.10
CA ALA A 109 -2.86 -16.15 -12.30
C ALA A 109 -3.21 -15.17 -13.44
N ALA A 110 -4.47 -15.13 -13.80
CA ALA A 110 -5.03 -14.07 -14.62
C ALA A 110 -6.32 -13.57 -13.97
N TYR A 111 -6.61 -12.29 -14.10
CA TYR A 111 -7.87 -11.72 -13.68
C TYR A 111 -8.66 -11.19 -14.88
N ASP A 112 -9.95 -11.27 -14.78
CA ASP A 112 -10.87 -10.74 -15.79
C ASP A 112 -11.24 -9.29 -15.41
N PRO A 113 -10.92 -8.28 -16.24
CA PRO A 113 -11.19 -6.88 -15.91
C PRO A 113 -12.69 -6.56 -15.75
N ALA A 114 -13.58 -7.31 -16.42
CA ALA A 114 -15.02 -7.06 -16.35
C ALA A 114 -15.65 -7.64 -15.08
N SER A 115 -15.24 -8.85 -14.67
CA SER A 115 -15.85 -9.55 -13.53
C SER A 115 -15.01 -9.51 -12.26
N GLY A 116 -13.71 -9.25 -12.33
CA GLY A 116 -12.78 -9.39 -11.21
C GLY A 116 -12.37 -10.83 -10.90
N ARG A 117 -12.90 -11.82 -11.63
CA ARG A 117 -12.63 -13.23 -11.37
C ARG A 117 -11.17 -13.56 -11.63
N ILE A 118 -10.50 -14.16 -10.64
CA ILE A 118 -9.13 -14.67 -10.76
C ILE A 118 -9.16 -16.14 -11.17
N THR A 119 -8.25 -16.51 -12.06
CA THR A 119 -8.03 -17.89 -12.51
C THR A 119 -6.55 -18.24 -12.37
N GLY A 120 -6.23 -19.28 -11.62
CA GLY A 120 -4.85 -19.78 -11.45
C GLY A 120 -4.28 -20.31 -12.77
N ARG A 121 -2.99 -20.04 -13.00
CA ARG A 121 -2.25 -20.42 -14.23
C ARG A 121 -0.94 -21.18 -13.93
N GLY A 122 -0.70 -21.49 -12.65
CA GLY A 122 0.47 -22.24 -12.19
C GLY A 122 1.33 -21.47 -11.20
N THR A 123 2.59 -21.87 -11.08
CA THR A 123 3.53 -21.31 -10.10
C THR A 123 4.93 -21.27 -10.71
N VAL A 124 5.67 -20.20 -10.49
CA VAL A 124 7.12 -20.15 -10.69
C VAL A 124 7.78 -20.68 -9.42
N THR A 125 8.37 -21.86 -9.50
CA THR A 125 9.04 -22.53 -8.38
C THR A 125 10.51 -22.11 -8.26
N GLY A 126 11.16 -22.46 -7.14
CA GLY A 126 12.58 -22.14 -6.92
C GLY A 126 12.84 -20.74 -6.34
N VAL A 127 11.79 -19.95 -6.08
CA VAL A 127 11.89 -18.67 -5.36
C VAL A 127 11.31 -18.87 -3.96
N GLN A 128 12.14 -18.66 -2.95
CA GLN A 128 11.75 -18.85 -1.55
C GLN A 128 11.19 -17.55 -0.96
N ASP A 129 10.08 -17.66 -0.24
CA ASP A 129 9.41 -16.53 0.43
C ASP A 129 9.32 -15.26 -0.45
N PRO A 130 8.77 -15.36 -1.69
CA PRO A 130 8.62 -14.20 -2.57
C PRO A 130 7.50 -13.29 -2.06
N SER A 131 7.74 -12.57 -0.96
CA SER A 131 6.73 -11.81 -0.25
C SER A 131 6.39 -10.47 -0.90
N TYR A 132 7.26 -9.93 -1.75
CA TYR A 132 6.98 -8.72 -2.53
C TYR A 132 7.48 -8.83 -3.96
N LEU A 133 6.71 -8.27 -4.88
CA LEU A 133 6.92 -8.39 -6.32
C LEU A 133 6.91 -7.01 -6.98
N ALA A 134 7.74 -6.82 -8.01
CA ALA A 134 7.67 -5.68 -8.91
C ALA A 134 7.99 -6.11 -10.34
N VAL A 135 7.43 -5.42 -11.33
CA VAL A 135 7.70 -5.66 -12.74
C VAL A 135 8.66 -4.59 -13.28
N HIS A 136 9.53 -4.97 -14.21
CA HIS A 136 10.35 -4.04 -14.95
C HIS A 136 9.47 -3.10 -15.80
N PRO A 137 9.85 -1.82 -16.00
CA PRO A 137 9.04 -0.89 -16.82
C PRO A 137 8.74 -1.35 -18.23
N ASP A 138 9.58 -2.23 -18.84
CA ASP A 138 9.32 -2.81 -20.15
C ASP A 138 8.31 -3.97 -20.15
N GLY A 139 7.84 -4.40 -18.97
CA GLY A 139 6.88 -5.47 -18.80
C GLY A 139 7.40 -6.89 -19.08
N ARG A 140 8.72 -7.10 -19.21
CA ARG A 140 9.29 -8.41 -19.60
C ARG A 140 9.83 -9.23 -18.44
N THR A 141 10.22 -8.57 -17.35
CA THR A 141 10.86 -9.23 -16.21
C THR A 141 10.14 -8.89 -14.91
N LEU A 142 9.88 -9.90 -14.11
CA LEU A 142 9.36 -9.79 -12.75
C LEU A 142 10.50 -9.97 -11.76
N TYR A 143 10.52 -9.14 -10.74
CA TYR A 143 11.45 -9.25 -9.62
C TYR A 143 10.70 -9.61 -8.34
N ALA A 144 11.34 -10.44 -7.52
CA ALA A 144 10.82 -10.86 -6.22
C ALA A 144 11.89 -10.73 -5.15
N VAL A 145 11.53 -10.32 -3.95
CA VAL A 145 12.38 -10.54 -2.77
C VAL A 145 12.37 -12.02 -2.40
N GLN A 146 13.41 -12.47 -1.71
CA GLN A 146 13.41 -13.69 -0.91
C GLN A 146 13.53 -13.27 0.55
N GLU A 147 12.41 -13.17 1.27
CA GLU A 147 12.32 -12.64 2.64
C GLU A 147 12.85 -13.67 3.64
N ARG A 148 14.16 -13.86 3.65
CA ARG A 148 14.90 -14.84 4.46
C ARG A 148 16.00 -14.16 5.26
N GLU A 149 16.54 -14.88 6.28
CA GLU A 149 17.71 -14.45 7.06
C GLU A 149 18.89 -14.06 6.14
N ARG A 150 19.13 -14.85 5.10
CA ARG A 150 20.03 -14.49 4.00
C ARG A 150 19.20 -13.93 2.87
N GLY A 151 18.94 -12.62 2.93
CA GLY A 151 18.09 -11.92 1.98
C GLY A 151 18.64 -11.96 0.55
N ALA A 152 17.73 -12.11 -0.41
CA ALA A 152 18.06 -12.08 -1.82
C ALA A 152 16.95 -11.41 -2.65
N VAL A 153 17.29 -11.02 -3.86
CA VAL A 153 16.36 -10.60 -4.92
C VAL A 153 16.50 -11.51 -6.13
N THR A 154 15.40 -11.84 -6.77
CA THR A 154 15.32 -12.80 -7.87
C THR A 154 14.68 -12.16 -9.08
N ALA A 155 15.23 -12.43 -10.28
CA ALA A 155 14.66 -12.04 -11.57
C ALA A 155 14.00 -13.23 -12.25
N VAL A 156 12.81 -13.01 -12.84
CA VAL A 156 12.02 -14.01 -13.57
C VAL A 156 11.60 -13.43 -14.91
N ARG A 157 11.94 -14.06 -16.01
CA ARG A 157 11.46 -13.68 -17.33
C ARG A 157 10.00 -14.10 -17.52
N LEU A 158 9.13 -13.15 -17.90
CA LEU A 158 7.68 -13.39 -17.91
C LEU A 158 7.21 -14.25 -19.10
N SER A 159 7.91 -14.21 -20.24
CA SER A 159 7.49 -14.93 -21.46
C SER A 159 7.48 -16.44 -21.30
N ASP A 160 8.41 -17.00 -20.55
CA ASP A 160 8.59 -18.43 -20.32
C ASP A 160 8.65 -18.83 -18.83
N ARG A 161 8.52 -17.84 -17.93
CA ARG A 161 8.56 -18.00 -16.49
C ARG A 161 9.91 -18.53 -15.96
N GLN A 162 10.98 -18.32 -16.72
CA GLN A 162 12.32 -18.75 -16.35
C GLN A 162 12.90 -17.85 -15.26
N VAL A 163 13.41 -18.47 -14.17
CA VAL A 163 14.24 -17.79 -13.18
C VAL A 163 15.59 -17.47 -13.82
N LEU A 164 15.90 -16.17 -13.97
CA LEU A 164 17.16 -15.69 -14.56
C LEU A 164 18.32 -15.71 -13.56
N GLY A 165 18.00 -15.84 -12.28
CA GLY A 165 18.96 -15.91 -11.19
C GLY A 165 18.56 -15.06 -10.00
N SER A 166 19.32 -15.24 -8.91
CA SER A 166 19.16 -14.50 -7.65
C SER A 166 20.44 -13.81 -7.25
N ARG A 167 20.34 -12.68 -6.53
CA ARG A 167 21.48 -11.96 -5.97
C ARG A 167 21.23 -11.64 -4.51
N PRO A 168 22.24 -11.84 -3.63
CA PRO A 168 22.09 -11.51 -2.21
C PRO A 168 21.99 -10.00 -2.02
N THR A 169 21.03 -9.54 -1.20
CA THR A 169 20.92 -8.13 -0.79
C THR A 169 22.05 -7.75 0.19
N GLY A 170 22.60 -8.75 0.88
CA GLY A 170 23.58 -8.56 1.95
C GLY A 170 22.94 -8.16 3.28
N GLY A 171 21.63 -8.09 3.32
CA GLY A 171 20.81 -7.88 4.50
C GLY A 171 19.94 -9.10 4.82
N ALA A 172 19.10 -8.96 5.83
CA ALA A 172 18.18 -9.98 6.29
C ALA A 172 16.74 -9.55 6.08
N HIS A 173 15.88 -10.51 5.71
CA HIS A 173 14.43 -10.32 5.54
C HIS A 173 14.05 -9.14 4.62
N PRO A 174 14.49 -9.11 3.34
CA PRO A 174 14.01 -8.11 2.38
C PRO A 174 12.50 -8.25 2.21
N CYS A 175 11.75 -7.20 2.53
CA CYS A 175 10.29 -7.21 2.51
C CYS A 175 9.67 -6.31 1.44
N HIS A 176 10.50 -5.54 0.74
CA HIS A 176 10.06 -4.66 -0.35
C HIS A 176 11.15 -4.49 -1.40
N LEU A 177 10.73 -4.33 -2.64
CA LEU A 177 11.60 -3.92 -3.74
C LEU A 177 10.85 -3.02 -4.72
N SER A 178 11.60 -2.23 -5.48
CA SER A 178 11.08 -1.45 -6.61
C SER A 178 12.13 -1.38 -7.72
N VAL A 179 11.65 -1.24 -8.96
CA VAL A 179 12.53 -0.93 -10.10
C VAL A 179 12.57 0.58 -10.28
N HIS A 180 13.76 1.15 -10.38
CA HIS A 180 13.92 2.56 -10.73
C HIS A 180 13.28 2.81 -12.12
N PRO A 181 12.55 3.91 -12.34
CA PRO A 181 11.86 4.18 -13.62
C PRO A 181 12.73 4.10 -14.86
N GLY A 182 14.04 4.38 -14.75
CA GLY A 182 15.01 4.19 -15.83
C GLY A 182 15.29 2.74 -16.21
N GLY A 183 14.74 1.75 -15.50
CA GLY A 183 14.87 0.31 -15.78
C GLY A 183 16.25 -0.29 -15.49
N ARG A 184 17.23 0.48 -15.06
CA ARG A 184 18.62 0.02 -14.90
C ARG A 184 18.96 -0.48 -13.49
N TRP A 185 18.11 -0.19 -12.51
CA TRP A 185 18.39 -0.43 -11.10
C TRP A 185 17.19 -1.05 -10.39
N LEU A 186 17.47 -2.11 -9.65
CA LEU A 186 16.56 -2.70 -8.67
C LEU A 186 16.98 -2.22 -7.27
N LEU A 187 16.01 -1.74 -6.52
CA LEU A 187 16.15 -1.26 -5.16
C LEU A 187 15.45 -2.24 -4.21
N SER A 188 16.05 -2.60 -3.08
CA SER A 188 15.41 -3.46 -2.08
C SER A 188 15.56 -2.89 -0.67
N ALA A 189 14.58 -3.16 0.20
CA ALA A 189 14.58 -2.81 1.61
C ALA A 189 14.59 -4.08 2.46
N ASP A 190 15.61 -4.21 3.31
CA ASP A 190 15.87 -5.36 4.16
C ASP A 190 15.39 -5.04 5.58
N TYR A 191 14.22 -5.54 5.97
CA TYR A 191 13.58 -5.28 7.26
C TYR A 191 14.43 -5.74 8.45
N GLY A 192 14.93 -6.99 8.38
CA GLY A 192 15.65 -7.62 9.49
C GLY A 192 17.00 -6.97 9.82
N SER A 193 17.62 -6.31 8.85
CA SER A 193 18.91 -5.65 9.03
C SER A 193 18.82 -4.12 8.98
N GLY A 194 17.63 -3.54 8.74
CA GLY A 194 17.46 -2.10 8.62
C GLY A 194 18.36 -1.50 7.55
N SER A 195 18.40 -2.13 6.37
CA SER A 195 19.25 -1.67 5.26
C SER A 195 18.51 -1.61 3.95
N VAL A 196 19.07 -0.87 3.00
CA VAL A 196 18.61 -0.83 1.62
C VAL A 196 19.75 -1.21 0.68
N ALA A 197 19.43 -1.84 -0.45
CA ALA A 197 20.43 -2.32 -1.39
C ALA A 197 20.07 -1.98 -2.84
N VAL A 198 21.09 -1.86 -3.71
CA VAL A 198 20.97 -1.52 -5.12
C VAL A 198 21.63 -2.61 -5.96
N HIS A 199 20.92 -3.08 -6.99
CA HIS A 199 21.42 -4.04 -7.96
C HIS A 199 21.22 -3.52 -9.39
N PRO A 200 22.22 -3.64 -10.27
CA PRO A 200 22.05 -3.31 -11.67
C PRO A 200 21.20 -4.36 -12.38
N ILE A 201 20.40 -3.89 -13.34
CA ILE A 201 19.61 -4.72 -14.24
C ILE A 201 20.28 -4.63 -15.63
N ASP A 202 20.60 -5.76 -16.21
CA ASP A 202 21.15 -5.82 -17.57
C ASP A 202 20.06 -5.82 -18.65
N ALA A 203 20.47 -5.77 -19.92
CA ALA A 203 19.55 -5.72 -21.07
C ALA A 203 18.65 -6.97 -21.20
N THR A 204 18.99 -8.07 -20.53
CA THR A 204 18.18 -9.30 -20.51
C THR A 204 17.18 -9.33 -19.35
N GLY A 205 17.23 -8.34 -18.45
CA GLY A 205 16.47 -8.28 -17.23
C GLY A 205 17.12 -9.03 -16.04
N ALA A 206 18.30 -9.63 -16.25
CA ALA A 206 19.00 -10.32 -15.17
C ALA A 206 19.69 -9.32 -14.22
N LEU A 207 19.84 -9.74 -12.96
CA LEU A 207 20.45 -8.92 -11.90
C LEU A 207 21.95 -9.11 -11.85
N GLY A 208 22.70 -8.00 -11.79
CA GLY A 208 24.12 -7.99 -11.49
C GLY A 208 24.40 -8.07 -9.99
N ALA A 209 25.68 -8.07 -9.63
CA ALA A 209 26.11 -7.99 -8.24
C ALA A 209 25.66 -6.67 -7.62
N ARG A 210 25.33 -6.70 -6.32
CA ARG A 210 24.98 -5.51 -5.57
C ARG A 210 26.06 -4.42 -5.69
N THR A 211 25.64 -3.21 -6.06
CA THR A 211 26.55 -2.05 -6.19
C THR A 211 26.64 -1.22 -4.91
N ASP A 212 25.55 -1.21 -4.13
CA ASP A 212 25.52 -0.46 -2.88
C ASP A 212 24.64 -1.14 -1.83
N ARG A 213 24.95 -0.84 -0.56
CA ARG A 213 24.12 -1.18 0.59
C ARG A 213 24.28 -0.12 1.67
N VAL A 214 23.20 0.58 1.98
CA VAL A 214 23.16 1.55 3.06
C VAL A 214 22.48 0.91 4.27
N VAL A 215 23.16 0.92 5.42
CA VAL A 215 22.60 0.47 6.71
C VAL A 215 22.11 1.71 7.45
N HIS A 216 20.84 1.72 7.83
CA HIS A 216 20.28 2.82 8.58
C HIS A 216 20.83 2.82 10.01
N SER A 217 21.14 4.01 10.49
CA SER A 217 21.54 4.23 11.88
C SER A 217 20.32 4.63 12.69
N ARG A 218 20.32 4.23 13.96
CA ARG A 218 19.20 4.47 14.86
C ARG A 218 19.32 5.85 15.52
N PRO A 219 18.34 6.77 15.37
CA PRO A 219 18.11 7.82 16.37
C PRO A 219 17.64 7.18 17.69
N ALA A 220 17.52 7.96 18.76
CA ALA A 220 17.02 7.45 20.04
C ALA A 220 15.72 6.64 19.85
N PRO A 221 15.62 5.42 20.43
CA PRO A 221 14.51 4.52 20.17
C PRO A 221 13.18 5.09 20.69
N GLY A 222 12.15 4.97 19.88
CA GLY A 222 10.76 5.12 20.32
C GLY A 222 10.27 3.86 21.06
N PRO A 223 9.11 3.91 21.70
CA PRO A 223 8.51 2.77 22.37
C PRO A 223 8.32 1.58 21.40
N GLY A 224 8.80 0.39 21.79
CA GLY A 224 8.62 -0.85 21.03
C GLY A 224 9.49 -1.01 19.78
N GLN A 225 10.49 -0.15 19.59
CA GLN A 225 11.44 -0.23 18.48
C GLN A 225 12.83 -0.64 19.00
N ASP A 226 13.38 -1.74 18.50
CA ASP A 226 14.63 -2.35 18.95
C ASP A 226 15.81 -2.12 17.99
N GLY A 227 15.55 -1.62 16.79
CA GLY A 227 16.56 -1.34 15.78
C GLY A 227 15.98 -0.74 14.50
N PRO A 228 16.82 -0.47 13.49
CA PRO A 228 16.35 -0.07 12.17
C PRO A 228 15.58 -1.22 11.49
N HIS A 229 14.50 -0.88 10.79
CA HIS A 229 13.66 -1.81 10.05
C HIS A 229 13.21 -1.16 8.75
N ALA A 230 14.08 -1.12 7.73
CA ALA A 230 13.74 -0.60 6.42
C ALA A 230 12.60 -1.42 5.82
N HIS A 231 11.41 -0.82 5.69
CA HIS A 231 10.20 -1.54 5.28
C HIS A 231 9.81 -1.28 3.82
N GLN A 232 10.19 -0.13 3.26
CA GLN A 232 9.89 0.21 1.88
C GLN A 232 11.04 0.99 1.25
N ILE A 233 11.26 0.81 -0.06
CA ILE A 233 12.10 1.66 -0.89
C ILE A 233 11.42 1.92 -2.22
N LEU A 234 11.33 3.18 -2.64
CA LEU A 234 10.66 3.58 -3.87
C LEU A 234 11.32 4.82 -4.47
N THR A 235 11.15 4.99 -5.77
CA THR A 235 11.58 6.22 -6.46
C THR A 235 10.44 7.22 -6.47
N ALA A 236 10.75 8.50 -6.25
CA ALA A 236 9.80 9.59 -6.40
C ALA A 236 9.31 9.69 -7.86
N PRO A 237 8.10 10.22 -8.12
CA PRO A 237 7.51 10.23 -9.47
C PRO A 237 8.35 10.97 -10.53
N ASP A 238 9.16 11.95 -10.13
CA ASP A 238 10.08 12.69 -10.99
C ASP A 238 11.35 11.91 -11.34
N GLY A 239 11.59 10.75 -10.72
CA GLY A 239 12.81 9.95 -10.89
C GLY A 239 14.04 10.54 -10.21
N GLY A 240 13.95 11.69 -9.58
CA GLY A 240 15.12 12.42 -9.04
C GLY A 240 15.65 11.90 -7.72
N HIS A 241 14.78 11.28 -6.93
CA HIS A 241 15.12 10.80 -5.60
C HIS A 241 14.55 9.40 -5.30
N VAL A 242 15.24 8.70 -4.44
CA VAL A 242 14.81 7.40 -3.87
C VAL A 242 14.49 7.62 -2.40
N LEU A 243 13.32 7.19 -1.97
CA LEU A 243 12.90 7.27 -0.58
C LEU A 243 12.89 5.88 0.05
N ALA A 244 13.42 5.78 1.27
CA ALA A 244 13.36 4.55 2.08
C ALA A 244 12.63 4.85 3.38
N VAL A 245 11.57 4.07 3.64
CA VAL A 245 10.78 4.20 4.86
C VAL A 245 11.29 3.19 5.88
N ASP A 246 11.70 3.67 7.05
CA ASP A 246 12.23 2.84 8.12
C ASP A 246 11.34 2.88 9.35
N LEU A 247 10.68 1.76 9.59
CA LEU A 247 9.72 1.57 10.67
C LEU A 247 10.40 1.64 12.04
N GLY A 248 11.60 1.08 12.15
CA GLY A 248 12.30 0.95 13.42
C GLY A 248 12.98 2.23 13.87
N THR A 249 13.19 3.18 12.98
CA THR A 249 13.85 4.47 13.28
C THR A 249 12.92 5.67 13.20
N ASP A 250 11.61 5.46 12.94
CA ASP A 250 10.64 6.55 12.74
C ASP A 250 11.07 7.54 11.64
N THR A 251 11.70 7.04 10.57
CA THR A 251 12.36 7.91 9.60
C THR A 251 11.97 7.54 8.15
N VAL A 252 11.80 8.55 7.33
CA VAL A 252 11.85 8.42 5.88
C VAL A 252 13.16 9.05 5.41
N HIS A 253 14.05 8.22 4.88
CA HIS A 253 15.32 8.64 4.29
C HIS A 253 15.12 9.00 2.82
N THR A 254 15.76 10.05 2.35
CA THR A 254 15.77 10.43 0.93
C THR A 254 17.18 10.38 0.39
N TYR A 255 17.37 9.67 -0.72
CA TYR A 255 18.66 9.49 -1.39
C TYR A 255 18.60 10.03 -2.81
N ARG A 256 19.78 10.40 -3.30
CA ARG A 256 20.06 10.51 -4.74
C ARG A 256 20.75 9.23 -5.18
N LEU A 257 20.26 8.62 -6.25
CA LEU A 257 20.90 7.50 -6.90
C LEU A 257 21.85 8.02 -7.98
N ASP A 258 23.14 7.65 -7.89
CA ASP A 258 24.06 7.86 -9.00
C ASP A 258 23.79 6.81 -10.09
N ASP A 259 23.26 7.25 -11.24
CA ASP A 259 22.83 6.36 -12.32
C ASP A 259 24.00 5.67 -13.05
N ARG A 260 25.25 6.04 -12.80
CA ARG A 260 26.44 5.40 -13.37
C ARG A 260 26.99 4.29 -12.49
N SER A 261 27.08 4.55 -11.19
CA SER A 261 27.69 3.63 -10.22
C SER A 261 26.66 2.79 -9.48
N GLY A 262 25.38 3.22 -9.43
CA GLY A 262 24.35 2.59 -8.62
C GLY A 262 24.58 2.77 -7.11
N THR A 263 25.14 3.90 -6.70
CA THR A 263 25.35 4.25 -5.29
C THR A 263 24.29 5.25 -4.80
N LEU A 264 23.91 5.14 -3.54
CA LEU A 264 22.95 6.00 -2.87
C LEU A 264 23.68 7.03 -1.99
N SER A 265 23.36 8.30 -2.19
CA SER A 265 23.83 9.38 -1.32
C SER A 265 22.65 10.01 -0.61
N GLU A 266 22.62 9.98 0.71
CA GLU A 266 21.54 10.55 1.49
C GLU A 266 21.55 12.09 1.37
N VAL A 267 20.39 12.67 1.03
CA VAL A 267 20.23 14.12 0.83
C VAL A 267 19.25 14.75 1.82
N ALA A 268 18.33 13.97 2.38
CA ALA A 268 17.38 14.45 3.37
C ALA A 268 16.87 13.31 4.28
N ARG A 269 16.34 13.69 5.42
CA ARG A 269 15.58 12.81 6.34
C ARG A 269 14.34 13.55 6.82
N ALA A 270 13.25 12.78 6.99
CA ALA A 270 12.05 13.25 7.65
C ALA A 270 11.69 12.28 8.78
N HIS A 271 11.37 12.83 9.95
CA HIS A 271 11.03 12.02 11.12
C HIS A 271 9.53 12.10 11.38
N THR A 272 8.92 10.96 11.67
CA THR A 272 7.61 10.88 12.28
C THR A 272 7.73 11.16 13.78
N ARG A 273 6.60 11.18 14.48
CA ARG A 273 6.63 11.20 15.95
C ARG A 273 7.24 9.88 16.47
N PRO A 274 7.88 9.90 17.65
CA PRO A 274 8.46 8.69 18.24
C PRO A 274 7.42 7.61 18.45
N GLY A 275 7.72 6.39 17.97
CA GLY A 275 6.84 5.23 18.09
C GLY A 275 5.78 5.10 16.98
N ALA A 276 5.78 5.99 15.99
CA ALA A 276 4.80 5.92 14.90
C ALA A 276 4.99 4.69 14.00
N GLY A 277 6.22 4.28 13.76
CA GLY A 277 6.54 3.13 12.93
C GLY A 277 6.08 3.28 11.49
N PRO A 278 6.63 4.26 10.72
CA PRO A 278 6.27 4.44 9.33
C PRO A 278 6.59 3.19 8.52
N ARG A 279 5.65 2.77 7.70
CA ARG A 279 5.73 1.48 6.98
C ARG A 279 5.75 1.62 5.47
N HIS A 280 4.73 2.24 4.92
CA HIS A 280 4.56 2.42 3.48
C HIS A 280 4.14 3.84 3.14
N LEU A 281 4.73 4.36 2.08
CA LEU A 281 4.46 5.67 1.50
C LEU A 281 3.98 5.49 0.06
N ALA A 282 2.92 6.19 -0.33
CA ALA A 282 2.43 6.22 -1.69
C ALA A 282 2.34 7.66 -2.19
N PHE A 283 2.95 7.95 -3.32
CA PHE A 283 2.87 9.28 -3.93
C PHE A 283 1.50 9.52 -4.57
N HIS A 284 1.00 10.73 -4.42
CA HIS A 284 -0.03 11.27 -5.28
C HIS A 284 0.52 11.46 -6.71
N PRO A 285 -0.25 11.18 -7.77
CA PRO A 285 0.24 11.31 -9.16
C PRO A 285 0.79 12.68 -9.51
N GLY A 286 0.32 13.75 -8.85
CA GLY A 286 0.86 15.10 -8.99
C GLY A 286 2.28 15.31 -8.46
N GLY A 287 2.88 14.32 -7.81
CA GLY A 287 4.29 14.29 -7.38
C GLY A 287 4.69 15.24 -6.25
N ARG A 288 3.75 16.03 -5.71
CA ARG A 288 4.03 17.00 -4.62
C ARG A 288 3.61 16.52 -3.24
N TYR A 289 2.81 15.49 -3.18
CA TYR A 289 2.29 14.93 -1.94
C TYR A 289 2.44 13.42 -1.94
N ALA A 290 2.56 12.86 -0.75
CA ALA A 290 2.56 11.43 -0.52
C ALA A 290 1.80 11.11 0.77
N TYR A 291 1.34 9.87 0.91
CA TYR A 291 0.57 9.40 2.05
C TYR A 291 1.35 8.30 2.75
N LEU A 292 1.61 8.50 4.03
CA LEU A 292 2.44 7.62 4.86
C LEU A 292 1.53 6.84 5.81
N ALA A 293 1.60 5.51 5.76
CA ALA A 293 0.99 4.63 6.73
C ALA A 293 1.97 4.37 7.87
N ASN A 294 1.55 4.61 9.10
CA ASN A 294 2.32 4.36 10.32
C ASN A 294 1.77 3.12 11.01
N GLU A 295 2.54 2.04 11.01
CA GLU A 295 2.09 0.72 11.47
C GLU A 295 1.87 0.65 12.96
N THR A 296 2.76 1.28 13.76
CA THR A 296 2.83 1.02 15.19
C THR A 296 1.83 1.86 15.99
N ASP A 297 1.55 3.08 15.54
CA ASP A 297 0.64 4.00 16.20
C ASP A 297 -0.74 4.13 15.53
N ASP A 298 -1.02 3.27 14.56
CA ASP A 298 -2.29 3.20 13.85
C ASP A 298 -2.74 4.53 13.24
N THR A 299 -1.83 5.21 12.53
CA THR A 299 -2.15 6.50 11.90
C THR A 299 -1.70 6.57 10.45
N VAL A 300 -2.21 7.57 9.76
CA VAL A 300 -1.73 8.01 8.45
C VAL A 300 -1.29 9.47 8.51
N ALA A 301 -0.37 9.87 7.63
CA ALA A 301 0.06 11.26 7.49
C ALA A 301 0.10 11.68 6.04
N VAL A 302 -0.31 12.92 5.76
CA VAL A 302 -0.07 13.56 4.45
C VAL A 302 1.31 14.20 4.51
N CYS A 303 2.15 13.89 3.52
CA CYS A 303 3.51 14.38 3.43
C CYS A 303 3.63 15.33 2.22
N ALA A 304 4.16 16.53 2.43
CA ALA A 304 4.54 17.41 1.33
C ALA A 304 5.95 17.04 0.85
N TYR A 305 6.12 16.86 -0.45
CA TYR A 305 7.38 16.51 -1.08
C TYR A 305 7.88 17.64 -1.96
N GLU A 306 9.16 18.01 -1.83
CA GLU A 306 9.85 19.01 -2.62
C GLU A 306 10.80 18.36 -3.64
N PRO A 307 10.43 18.25 -4.92
CA PRO A 307 11.23 17.56 -5.93
C PRO A 307 12.65 18.10 -6.12
N SER A 308 12.86 19.42 -5.94
CA SER A 308 14.17 20.05 -6.12
C SER A 308 15.22 19.63 -5.10
N THR A 309 14.79 19.29 -3.88
CA THR A 309 15.68 18.97 -2.74
C THR A 309 15.53 17.54 -2.23
N GLY A 310 14.44 16.84 -2.60
CA GLY A 310 14.07 15.55 -2.03
C GLY A 310 13.50 15.64 -0.61
N ARG A 311 13.26 16.85 -0.10
CA ARG A 311 12.75 17.06 1.26
C ARG A 311 11.30 16.60 1.37
N LEU A 312 11.04 15.76 2.35
CA LEU A 312 9.70 15.34 2.76
C LEU A 312 9.34 16.05 4.07
N THR A 313 8.17 16.70 4.11
CA THR A 313 7.61 17.30 5.34
C THR A 313 6.40 16.50 5.74
N ILE A 314 6.47 15.79 6.86
CA ILE A 314 5.41 14.91 7.35
C ILE A 314 4.41 15.75 8.16
N GLY A 315 3.14 15.67 7.79
CA GLY A 315 2.03 16.33 8.48
C GLY A 315 1.60 15.63 9.76
N GLY A 316 0.58 16.17 10.41
CA GLY A 316 0.00 15.58 11.61
C GLY A 316 -0.69 14.23 11.34
N PRO A 317 -0.82 13.38 12.39
CA PRO A 317 -1.46 12.08 12.29
C PRO A 317 -2.97 12.23 12.04
N GLN A 318 -3.50 11.30 11.23
CA GLN A 318 -4.92 11.19 10.90
C GLN A 318 -5.38 9.74 11.15
N SER A 319 -6.70 9.55 11.27
CA SER A 319 -7.30 8.24 11.51
C SER A 319 -7.16 7.32 10.28
N THR A 320 -6.91 6.04 10.55
CA THR A 320 -6.98 4.93 9.60
C THR A 320 -8.41 4.47 9.34
N GLY A 321 -9.37 4.92 10.14
CA GLY A 321 -10.76 4.49 10.10
C GLY A 321 -10.99 3.12 10.74
N ALA A 322 -9.95 2.48 11.28
CA ALA A 322 -10.09 1.21 11.98
C ALA A 322 -10.92 1.37 13.27
N GLY A 323 -11.76 0.38 13.55
CA GLY A 323 -12.58 0.29 14.75
C GLY A 323 -12.11 -0.76 15.76
N ALA A 324 -11.13 -1.59 15.41
CA ALA A 324 -10.58 -2.61 16.30
C ALA A 324 -9.54 -2.03 17.28
N ASP A 325 -9.46 -2.60 18.48
CA ASP A 325 -8.47 -2.22 19.50
C ASP A 325 -7.02 -2.43 19.05
N THR A 326 -6.82 -3.30 18.06
CA THR A 326 -5.51 -3.60 17.51
C THR A 326 -5.58 -3.54 15.98
N ASN A 327 -4.90 -2.55 15.41
CA ASN A 327 -4.77 -2.39 13.97
C ASN A 327 -3.33 -2.08 13.58
N TYR A 328 -2.94 -2.54 12.40
CA TYR A 328 -1.61 -2.34 11.84
C TYR A 328 -1.75 -1.88 10.39
N PRO A 329 -1.85 -0.58 10.11
CA PRO A 329 -1.92 -0.05 8.75
C PRO A 329 -0.80 -0.63 7.88
N ALA A 330 -1.18 -1.10 6.68
CA ALA A 330 -0.23 -1.83 5.85
C ALA A 330 0.24 -1.01 4.65
N GLN A 331 -0.53 -1.00 3.57
CA GLN A 331 -0.13 -0.35 2.33
C GLN A 331 -1.21 0.61 1.85
N PHE A 332 -0.76 1.77 1.34
CA PHE A 332 -1.57 2.67 0.56
C PHE A 332 -1.57 2.30 -0.93
N ALA A 333 -2.71 2.50 -1.58
CA ALA A 333 -2.84 2.59 -3.03
C ALA A 333 -3.56 3.89 -3.39
N VAL A 334 -3.04 4.63 -4.35
CA VAL A 334 -3.64 5.89 -4.84
C VAL A 334 -4.20 5.64 -6.23
N ALA A 335 -5.43 6.08 -6.48
CA ALA A 335 -6.06 5.98 -7.79
C ALA A 335 -5.21 6.71 -8.86
N PRO A 336 -5.16 6.21 -10.11
CA PRO A 336 -4.33 6.82 -11.15
C PRO A 336 -4.64 8.29 -11.44
N ASP A 337 -5.89 8.72 -11.24
CA ASP A 337 -6.33 10.10 -11.36
C ASP A 337 -6.04 10.96 -10.12
N GLY A 338 -5.60 10.34 -9.04
CA GLY A 338 -5.30 11.00 -7.77
C GLY A 338 -6.53 11.39 -6.94
N ALA A 339 -7.76 11.06 -7.37
CA ALA A 339 -8.98 11.50 -6.66
C ALA A 339 -9.24 10.73 -5.36
N TYR A 340 -8.77 9.49 -5.28
CA TYR A 340 -9.01 8.61 -4.14
C TYR A 340 -7.73 7.86 -3.72
N ALA A 341 -7.69 7.51 -2.43
CA ALA A 341 -6.65 6.66 -1.88
C ALA A 341 -7.26 5.60 -0.96
N TYR A 342 -6.59 4.45 -0.88
CA TYR A 342 -7.04 3.28 -0.14
C TYR A 342 -5.93 2.81 0.78
N LEU A 343 -6.31 2.32 1.98
CA LEU A 343 -5.38 1.79 2.97
C LEU A 343 -5.86 0.44 3.46
N ALA A 344 -4.97 -0.53 3.54
CA ALA A 344 -5.24 -1.82 4.18
C ALA A 344 -5.04 -1.73 5.69
N ASN A 345 -6.02 -2.14 6.48
CA ASN A 345 -6.03 -2.22 7.93
C ASN A 345 -5.90 -3.68 8.37
N ARG A 346 -4.71 -4.09 8.84
CA ARG A 346 -4.46 -5.46 9.36
C ARG A 346 -4.87 -5.55 10.82
N GLY A 347 -5.69 -6.51 11.17
CA GLY A 347 -6.28 -6.67 12.49
C GLY A 347 -7.74 -6.23 12.49
N ASP A 348 -8.04 -5.01 12.08
CA ASP A 348 -9.40 -4.56 11.78
C ASP A 348 -9.99 -5.25 10.53
N ASN A 349 -9.11 -5.73 9.63
CA ASN A 349 -9.48 -6.45 8.41
C ASN A 349 -10.41 -5.67 7.49
N THR A 350 -10.12 -4.39 7.33
CA THR A 350 -10.86 -3.46 6.47
C THR A 350 -9.95 -2.78 5.45
N LEU A 351 -10.58 -2.17 4.46
CA LEU A 351 -9.98 -1.23 3.52
C LEU A 351 -10.56 0.16 3.82
N ALA A 352 -9.72 1.08 4.29
CA ALA A 352 -10.11 2.48 4.42
C ALA A 352 -10.07 3.18 3.07
N ARG A 353 -11.05 4.05 2.85
CA ARG A 353 -11.21 4.86 1.64
C ARG A 353 -11.11 6.33 1.99
N TYR A 354 -10.31 7.06 1.24
CA TYR A 354 -10.11 8.50 1.40
C TYR A 354 -10.43 9.23 0.10
N ALA A 355 -11.14 10.37 0.20
CA ALA A 355 -11.09 11.38 -0.85
C ALA A 355 -9.78 12.16 -0.73
N VAL A 356 -9.15 12.40 -1.87
CA VAL A 356 -7.96 13.23 -1.98
C VAL A 356 -8.38 14.61 -2.43
N GLU A 357 -8.09 15.61 -1.65
CA GLU A 357 -8.56 16.98 -1.85
C GLU A 357 -7.37 17.96 -1.92
N ALA A 358 -7.62 19.19 -2.34
CA ALA A 358 -6.62 20.24 -2.46
C ALA A 358 -5.39 19.80 -3.26
N ALA A 359 -5.60 19.14 -4.43
CA ALA A 359 -4.56 18.64 -5.32
C ALA A 359 -3.53 17.71 -4.62
N GLY A 360 -4.00 16.88 -3.69
CA GLY A 360 -3.18 15.92 -2.95
C GLY A 360 -2.83 16.35 -1.52
N ALA A 361 -3.07 17.61 -1.15
CA ALA A 361 -2.64 18.15 0.14
C ALA A 361 -3.51 17.71 1.34
N ARG A 362 -4.65 17.08 1.09
CA ARG A 362 -5.58 16.68 2.15
C ARG A 362 -6.21 15.33 1.86
N LEU A 363 -6.21 14.46 2.87
CA LEU A 363 -7.02 13.25 2.91
C LEU A 363 -8.28 13.50 3.74
N ARG A 364 -9.43 13.07 3.23
CA ARG A 364 -10.68 13.02 3.98
C ARG A 364 -11.17 11.58 4.00
N LEU A 365 -11.18 10.97 5.17
CA LEU A 365 -11.70 9.63 5.37
C LEU A 365 -13.19 9.56 4.97
N LEU A 366 -13.53 8.61 4.12
CA LEU A 366 -14.91 8.36 3.65
C LEU A 366 -15.56 7.17 4.37
N GLY A 367 -14.77 6.35 5.04
CA GLY A 367 -15.20 5.16 5.75
C GLY A 367 -14.34 3.94 5.38
N THR A 368 -14.74 2.79 5.91
CA THR A 368 -14.09 1.51 5.69
C THR A 368 -15.05 0.48 5.11
N VAL A 369 -14.51 -0.52 4.41
CA VAL A 369 -15.25 -1.70 3.95
C VAL A 369 -14.51 -2.96 4.42
N PRO A 370 -15.22 -4.05 4.81
CA PRO A 370 -14.58 -5.32 5.13
C PRO A 370 -13.75 -5.85 3.95
N VAL A 371 -12.54 -6.35 4.21
CA VAL A 371 -11.65 -6.83 3.15
C VAL A 371 -12.06 -8.19 2.57
N ALA A 372 -13.06 -8.84 3.15
CA ALA A 372 -13.47 -10.21 2.83
C ALA A 372 -12.32 -11.23 2.97
N GLY A 373 -11.51 -11.07 4.02
CA GLY A 373 -10.36 -11.92 4.34
C GLY A 373 -9.76 -11.52 5.68
N ASP A 374 -8.64 -12.13 6.04
CA ASP A 374 -7.94 -11.86 7.29
C ASP A 374 -6.50 -11.42 7.05
N PHE A 375 -6.13 -10.32 7.67
CA PHE A 375 -4.81 -9.73 7.70
C PHE A 375 -4.32 -9.25 6.32
N PRO A 376 -4.96 -8.23 5.70
CA PRO A 376 -4.58 -7.67 4.39
C PRO A 376 -3.20 -7.01 4.45
N ARG A 377 -2.16 -7.72 3.99
CA ARG A 377 -0.77 -7.26 4.07
C ARG A 377 -0.41 -6.27 2.97
N GLN A 378 -1.00 -6.44 1.78
CA GLN A 378 -0.71 -5.63 0.60
C GLN A 378 -1.99 -5.43 -0.22
N ILE A 379 -2.12 -4.25 -0.80
CA ILE A 379 -3.17 -3.91 -1.77
C ILE A 379 -2.54 -3.33 -3.04
N ALA A 380 -3.17 -3.59 -4.17
CA ALA A 380 -2.78 -2.99 -5.44
C ALA A 380 -4.01 -2.67 -6.29
N LEU A 381 -3.96 -1.55 -6.99
CA LEU A 381 -4.92 -1.24 -8.05
C LEU A 381 -4.48 -1.89 -9.37
N SER A 382 -5.46 -2.29 -10.20
CA SER A 382 -5.19 -2.58 -11.61
C SER A 382 -4.60 -1.35 -12.31
N PRO A 383 -3.83 -1.51 -13.41
CA PRO A 383 -3.21 -0.38 -14.10
C PRO A 383 -4.19 0.72 -14.54
N ASP A 384 -5.44 0.35 -14.82
CA ASP A 384 -6.53 1.28 -15.17
C ASP A 384 -7.29 1.82 -13.94
N GLY A 385 -6.94 1.40 -12.73
CA GLY A 385 -7.58 1.80 -11.49
C GLY A 385 -8.98 1.22 -11.25
N SER A 386 -9.50 0.39 -12.15
CA SER A 386 -10.88 -0.11 -12.10
C SER A 386 -11.10 -1.21 -11.06
N GLN A 387 -10.03 -1.86 -10.60
CA GLN A 387 -10.08 -2.93 -9.60
C GLN A 387 -9.00 -2.74 -8.54
N LEU A 388 -9.32 -3.13 -7.30
CA LEU A 388 -8.38 -3.19 -6.19
C LEU A 388 -8.28 -4.64 -5.73
N PHE A 389 -7.05 -5.12 -5.58
CA PHE A 389 -6.70 -6.45 -5.08
C PHE A 389 -6.17 -6.34 -3.66
N ALA A 390 -6.58 -7.22 -2.76
CA ALA A 390 -6.08 -7.29 -1.39
C ALA A 390 -5.56 -8.70 -1.10
N ALA A 391 -4.27 -8.79 -0.78
CA ALA A 391 -3.62 -10.04 -0.39
C ALA A 391 -3.79 -10.26 1.12
N ASN A 392 -4.59 -11.25 1.49
CA ASN A 392 -4.99 -11.55 2.87
C ASN A 392 -4.14 -12.71 3.41
N GLN A 393 -3.14 -12.38 4.22
CA GLN A 393 -2.08 -13.30 4.63
C GLN A 393 -2.60 -14.47 5.45
N ARG A 394 -3.49 -14.23 6.44
CA ARG A 394 -3.95 -15.25 7.37
C ARG A 394 -5.04 -16.13 6.79
N SER A 395 -5.95 -15.56 6.01
CA SER A 395 -6.98 -16.36 5.33
C SER A 395 -6.45 -17.07 4.08
N GLY A 396 -5.24 -16.74 3.61
CA GLY A 396 -4.68 -17.34 2.40
C GLY A 396 -5.54 -17.06 1.16
N THR A 397 -6.00 -15.81 1.00
CA THR A 397 -6.89 -15.41 -0.09
C THR A 397 -6.46 -14.09 -0.73
N VAL A 398 -6.93 -13.85 -1.95
CA VAL A 398 -6.90 -12.55 -2.61
C VAL A 398 -8.32 -12.11 -2.87
N SER A 399 -8.74 -11.01 -2.24
CA SER A 399 -10.03 -10.38 -2.49
C SER A 399 -9.91 -9.35 -3.62
N VAL A 400 -10.96 -9.20 -4.41
CA VAL A 400 -11.03 -8.22 -5.50
C VAL A 400 -12.23 -7.32 -5.29
N PHE A 401 -12.01 -6.03 -5.50
CA PHE A 401 -13.05 -5.00 -5.44
C PHE A 401 -13.11 -4.24 -6.75
N ARG A 402 -14.30 -3.95 -7.22
CA ARG A 402 -14.50 -2.93 -8.25
C ARG A 402 -14.39 -1.56 -7.62
N VAL A 403 -13.71 -0.65 -8.29
CA VAL A 403 -13.56 0.74 -7.89
C VAL A 403 -14.51 1.59 -8.73
N ASP A 404 -15.38 2.32 -8.09
CA ASP A 404 -16.18 3.36 -8.74
C ASP A 404 -15.32 4.62 -8.88
N ALA A 405 -14.95 4.97 -10.09
CA ALA A 405 -14.05 6.10 -10.35
C ALA A 405 -14.64 7.47 -9.92
N ALA A 406 -15.97 7.62 -9.90
CA ALA A 406 -16.61 8.88 -9.54
C ALA A 406 -16.70 9.08 -8.02
N THR A 407 -16.81 8.00 -7.25
CA THR A 407 -17.03 8.05 -5.79
C THR A 407 -15.90 7.42 -4.98
N GLY A 408 -15.00 6.68 -5.62
CA GLY A 408 -13.98 5.88 -4.97
C GLY A 408 -14.55 4.66 -4.22
N GLU A 409 -15.83 4.34 -4.36
CA GLU A 409 -16.49 3.23 -3.66
C GLU A 409 -15.88 1.89 -4.06
N LEU A 410 -15.69 1.02 -3.06
CA LEU A 410 -15.21 -0.34 -3.25
C LEU A 410 -16.38 -1.31 -3.13
N ARG A 411 -16.62 -2.12 -4.18
CA ARG A 411 -17.64 -3.17 -4.19
C ARG A 411 -16.98 -4.52 -4.45
N PRO A 412 -17.20 -5.54 -3.59
CA PRO A 412 -16.63 -6.87 -3.82
C PRO A 412 -16.94 -7.38 -5.23
N ALA A 413 -15.93 -7.98 -5.88
CA ALA A 413 -16.02 -8.53 -7.23
C ALA A 413 -15.96 -10.07 -7.21
N GLY A 414 -16.90 -10.69 -6.50
CA GLY A 414 -17.00 -12.14 -6.36
C GLY A 414 -16.32 -12.66 -5.08
N GLU A 415 -16.21 -13.99 -4.99
CA GLU A 415 -15.59 -14.68 -3.88
C GLU A 415 -14.06 -14.51 -3.89
N PRO A 416 -13.41 -14.42 -2.71
CA PRO A 416 -11.97 -14.35 -2.63
C PRO A 416 -11.27 -15.56 -3.25
N PHE A 417 -10.24 -15.32 -4.04
CA PHE A 417 -9.44 -16.36 -4.69
C PHE A 417 -8.46 -17.00 -3.69
N ALA A 418 -8.48 -18.33 -3.57
CA ALA A 418 -7.56 -19.06 -2.69
C ALA A 418 -6.11 -18.95 -3.20
N SER A 419 -5.22 -18.42 -2.38
CA SER A 419 -3.80 -18.28 -2.62
C SER A 419 -3.05 -18.45 -1.31
N PRO A 420 -2.34 -19.60 -1.13
CA PRO A 420 -1.71 -19.94 0.15
C PRO A 420 -0.83 -18.82 0.68
N VAL A 421 -1.13 -18.35 1.90
CA VAL A 421 -0.40 -17.28 2.62
C VAL A 421 -0.10 -16.09 1.69
N ALA A 422 -1.15 -15.57 1.03
CA ALA A 422 -1.04 -14.46 0.08
C ALA A 422 -0.57 -13.19 0.78
N VAL A 423 0.55 -12.62 0.33
CA VAL A 423 1.14 -11.41 0.93
C VAL A 423 1.41 -10.29 -0.07
N CYS A 424 1.29 -10.59 -1.36
CA CYS A 424 1.43 -9.63 -2.45
C CYS A 424 0.55 -10.05 -3.63
N ALA A 425 -0.15 -9.10 -4.23
CA ALA A 425 -0.88 -9.25 -5.47
C ALA A 425 -0.42 -8.15 -6.44
N LEU A 426 0.11 -8.54 -7.60
CA LEU A 426 0.64 -7.63 -8.61
C LEU A 426 -0.15 -7.81 -9.92
N PRO A 427 -1.21 -7.02 -10.16
CA PRO A 427 -1.93 -6.99 -11.42
C PRO A 427 -1.13 -6.23 -12.50
N LEU A 428 -1.15 -6.73 -13.75
CA LEU A 428 -0.48 -6.12 -14.91
C LEU A 428 -1.47 -5.77 -16.02
#